data_0b7c8435ffc863cb7ad6cdc2ebd56316
#
_entry.id   0b7c8435ffc863cb7ad6cdc2ebd56316
#
_cell.length_a   1.000
_cell.length_b   1.000
_cell.length_c   1.000
_cell.angle_alpha   90.00
_cell.angle_beta   90.00
_cell.angle_gamma   90.00
#
_symmetry.space_group_name_H-M   'P 1'
#
loop_
_entity.id
_entity.type
_entity.pdbx_description
1 polymer ?
#
loop_
_entity_poly.entity_id
_entity_poly.type
_entity_poly.pdbx_seq_one_letter_code
_entity_poly.pdbx_strand_id
1 'polypeptide(L)'
;MNVDPISQKTGQMYLARFGNQILDLCATIGNAVMRFFGSVGRLAEFAARAVMHVFTPPWFGRQIGRQFIDIGYYSLAVVGLTTLFSGMVLALQSYTGFARFNAEGAIANVVALSITRELAPVLAGLMVAGRIGASIAAEIGTMRVTEQIDALTTLSVNPFKYLVAPRILAGTIVMPVLVLIGDIIGIFGGFLVLSLIHISEPTRLRRISYAVFCL
;
A
#
# COMPACT_ATOMS: atom_id res chain seq x y z
N MET A 1 1.94 70.95 19.26
CA MET A 1 1.10 69.76 19.34
C MET A 1 2.00 68.66 19.94
N ASN A 2 2.04 68.59 21.28
CA ASN A 2 2.89 67.65 22.02
C ASN A 2 2.20 66.26 22.02
N VAL A 3 2.76 65.32 21.25
CA VAL A 3 2.33 63.96 21.25
C VAL A 3 2.92 63.29 22.51
N ASP A 4 2.04 62.79 23.39
CA ASP A 4 2.41 62.20 24.68
C ASP A 4 3.43 61.06 24.51
N PRO A 5 4.57 61.11 25.22
CA PRO A 5 5.64 60.11 25.14
C PRO A 5 5.20 58.68 25.54
N ILE A 6 4.06 58.56 26.25
CA ILE A 6 3.46 57.29 26.67
C ILE A 6 2.82 56.58 25.48
N SER A 7 2.18 57.33 24.56
CA SER A 7 1.54 56.78 23.36
C SER A 7 2.58 56.20 22.38
N GLN A 8 3.72 56.86 22.24
CA GLN A 8 4.83 56.35 21.37
C GLN A 8 5.45 55.04 21.91
N LYS A 9 5.67 54.94 23.22
CA LYS A 9 6.22 53.74 23.85
C LYS A 9 5.26 52.54 23.71
N THR A 10 3.96 52.77 23.84
CA THR A 10 2.95 51.72 23.72
C THR A 10 2.88 51.20 22.29
N GLY A 11 2.93 52.07 21.26
CA GLY A 11 2.93 51.68 19.87
C GLY A 11 4.18 50.86 19.47
N GLN A 12 5.37 51.27 19.96
CA GLN A 12 6.60 50.49 19.70
C GLN A 12 6.57 49.13 20.39
N MET A 13 5.96 48.98 21.54
CA MET A 13 5.84 47.71 22.23
C MET A 13 4.87 46.74 21.54
N TYR A 14 3.78 47.24 20.92
CA TYR A 14 2.87 46.43 20.12
C TYR A 14 3.53 45.98 18.81
N LEU A 15 4.27 46.85 18.11
CA LEU A 15 4.99 46.51 16.90
C LEU A 15 6.10 45.46 17.13
N ALA A 16 6.85 45.62 18.25
CA ALA A 16 7.86 44.65 18.64
C ALA A 16 7.25 43.27 18.98
N ARG A 17 6.09 43.27 19.66
CA ARG A 17 5.37 42.04 20.00
C ARG A 17 4.83 41.33 18.76
N PHE A 18 4.30 42.09 17.79
CA PHE A 18 3.82 41.54 16.51
C PHE A 18 4.98 41.01 15.65
N GLY A 19 6.10 41.74 15.62
CA GLY A 19 7.32 41.28 14.93
C GLY A 19 7.86 39.96 15.50
N ASN A 20 7.92 39.84 16.84
CA ASN A 20 8.36 38.62 17.50
C ASN A 20 7.41 37.45 17.25
N GLN A 21 6.07 37.66 17.23
CA GLN A 21 5.12 36.61 16.88
C GLN A 21 5.29 36.08 15.46
N ILE A 22 5.56 36.95 14.49
CA ILE A 22 5.84 36.53 13.09
C ILE A 22 7.13 35.76 13.03
N LEU A 23 8.19 36.22 13.70
CA LEU A 23 9.47 35.52 13.76
C LEU A 23 9.35 34.15 14.41
N ASP A 24 8.59 34.01 15.50
CA ASP A 24 8.32 32.73 16.16
C ASP A 24 7.51 31.78 15.28
N LEU A 25 6.55 32.30 14.52
CA LEU A 25 5.79 31.51 13.55
C LEU A 25 6.70 31.01 12.41
N CYS A 26 7.53 31.89 11.86
CA CYS A 26 8.48 31.49 10.84
C CYS A 26 9.53 30.49 11.35
N ALA A 27 10.00 30.67 12.57
CA ALA A 27 10.92 29.74 13.22
C ALA A 27 10.26 28.37 13.47
N THR A 28 9.01 28.36 13.88
CA THR A 28 8.23 27.12 14.11
C THR A 28 8.04 26.35 12.80
N ILE A 29 7.64 27.05 11.73
CA ILE A 29 7.50 26.44 10.39
C ILE A 29 8.86 25.95 9.89
N GLY A 30 9.90 26.78 9.98
CA GLY A 30 11.25 26.39 9.59
C GLY A 30 11.75 25.15 10.33
N ASN A 31 11.54 25.09 11.63
CA ASN A 31 11.90 23.92 12.45
C ASN A 31 11.06 22.66 12.10
N ALA A 32 9.80 22.83 11.75
CA ALA A 32 8.95 21.71 11.29
C ALA A 32 9.45 21.16 9.95
N VAL A 33 9.76 22.04 9.00
CA VAL A 33 10.32 21.68 7.68
C VAL A 33 11.68 21.00 7.83
N MET A 34 12.57 21.54 8.63
CA MET A 34 13.89 20.93 8.88
C MET A 34 13.77 19.57 9.55
N ARG A 35 12.85 19.40 10.50
CA ARG A 35 12.57 18.10 11.12
C ARG A 35 12.01 17.08 10.11
N PHE A 36 11.13 17.52 9.24
CA PHE A 36 10.58 16.68 8.17
C PHE A 36 11.69 16.20 7.23
N PHE A 37 12.49 17.11 6.67
CA PHE A 37 13.61 16.76 5.80
C PHE A 37 14.67 15.91 6.51
N GLY A 38 14.95 16.18 7.77
CA GLY A 38 15.83 15.35 8.59
C GLY A 38 15.28 13.93 8.79
N SER A 39 13.97 13.77 8.92
CA SER A 39 13.34 12.45 9.03
C SER A 39 13.37 11.69 7.69
N VAL A 40 13.09 12.38 6.59
CA VAL A 40 13.20 11.82 5.24
C VAL A 40 14.66 11.42 4.94
N GLY A 41 15.62 12.26 5.31
CA GLY A 41 17.06 11.95 5.14
C GLY A 41 17.47 10.68 5.89
N ARG A 42 17.07 10.54 7.15
CA ARG A 42 17.34 9.31 7.94
C ARG A 42 16.69 8.07 7.33
N LEU A 43 15.46 8.21 6.82
CA LEU A 43 14.78 7.11 6.13
C LEU A 43 15.49 6.72 4.83
N ALA A 44 15.92 7.70 4.04
CA ALA A 44 16.67 7.47 2.81
C ALA A 44 18.03 6.81 3.08
N GLU A 45 18.74 7.26 4.12
CA GLU A 45 20.00 6.64 4.55
C GLU A 45 19.80 5.20 5.01
N PHE A 46 18.75 4.95 5.80
CA PHE A 46 18.39 3.59 6.23
C PHE A 46 18.09 2.69 5.02
N ALA A 47 17.28 3.17 4.07
CA ALA A 47 16.93 2.43 2.86
C ALA A 47 18.17 2.14 1.99
N ALA A 48 19.04 3.14 1.81
CA ALA A 48 20.29 2.97 1.05
C ALA A 48 21.22 1.93 1.70
N ARG A 49 21.40 1.99 3.01
CA ARG A 49 22.18 0.99 3.77
C ARG A 49 21.55 -0.40 3.66
N ALA A 50 20.23 -0.51 3.77
CA ALA A 50 19.51 -1.77 3.65
C ALA A 50 19.72 -2.41 2.26
N VAL A 51 19.57 -1.65 1.19
CA VAL A 51 19.81 -2.11 -0.19
C VAL A 51 21.26 -2.52 -0.40
N MET A 52 22.23 -1.74 0.08
CA MET A 52 23.66 -2.10 -0.01
C MET A 52 23.96 -3.44 0.65
N HIS A 53 23.33 -3.73 1.81
CA HIS A 53 23.56 -4.97 2.52
C HIS A 53 22.89 -6.19 1.86
N VAL A 54 21.90 -6.00 0.99
CA VAL A 54 21.32 -7.07 0.18
C VAL A 54 22.35 -7.64 -0.81
N PHE A 55 23.22 -6.80 -1.37
CA PHE A 55 24.20 -7.21 -2.37
C PHE A 55 25.53 -7.72 -1.77
N THR A 56 25.74 -7.53 -0.46
CA THR A 56 27.01 -7.93 0.19
C THR A 56 26.87 -9.27 0.94
N PRO A 57 27.61 -10.34 0.57
CA PRO A 57 27.63 -11.60 1.32
C PRO A 57 28.19 -11.40 2.75
N PRO A 58 27.84 -12.26 3.72
CA PRO A 58 27.20 -13.59 3.64
C PRO A 58 25.66 -13.55 3.63
N TRP A 59 25.06 -14.44 2.83
CA TRP A 59 23.61 -14.59 2.77
C TRP A 59 23.12 -15.70 3.69
N PHE A 60 22.17 -15.40 4.56
CA PHE A 60 21.57 -16.36 5.47
C PHE A 60 20.38 -17.06 4.79
N GLY A 61 20.64 -18.08 3.96
CA GLY A 61 19.62 -18.76 3.16
C GLY A 61 18.42 -19.29 3.97
N ARG A 62 18.67 -19.78 5.19
CA ARG A 62 17.60 -20.26 6.08
C ARG A 62 16.65 -19.14 6.51
N GLN A 63 17.16 -17.94 6.75
CA GLN A 63 16.34 -16.77 7.11
C GLN A 63 15.56 -16.28 5.89
N ILE A 64 16.18 -16.27 4.72
CA ILE A 64 15.50 -15.91 3.47
C ILE A 64 14.34 -16.85 3.23
N GLY A 65 14.53 -18.19 3.32
CA GLY A 65 13.47 -19.18 3.14
C GLY A 65 12.31 -19.00 4.11
N ARG A 66 12.59 -18.69 5.38
CA ARG A 66 11.55 -18.39 6.37
C ARG A 66 10.75 -17.16 5.99
N GLN A 67 11.40 -16.08 5.58
CA GLN A 67 10.73 -14.86 5.14
C GLN A 67 9.91 -15.06 3.86
N PHE A 68 10.32 -15.97 2.96
CA PHE A 68 9.51 -16.34 1.79
C PHE A 68 8.16 -16.95 2.19
N ILE A 69 8.14 -17.79 3.22
CA ILE A 69 6.91 -18.39 3.73
C ILE A 69 6.06 -17.33 4.45
N ASP A 70 6.68 -16.54 5.31
CA ASP A 70 5.98 -15.53 6.11
C ASP A 70 5.35 -14.43 5.23
N ILE A 71 6.08 -13.97 4.21
CA ILE A 71 5.61 -12.95 3.28
C ILE A 71 4.69 -13.54 2.21
N GLY A 72 5.06 -14.67 1.60
CA GLY A 72 4.35 -15.27 0.47
C GLY A 72 3.11 -16.03 0.90
N TYR A 73 3.30 -17.13 1.60
CA TYR A 73 2.21 -18.06 1.91
C TYR A 73 1.10 -17.40 2.75
N TYR A 74 1.46 -16.72 3.81
CA TYR A 74 0.45 -16.08 4.69
C TYR A 74 -0.23 -14.86 4.07
N SER A 75 0.36 -14.22 3.04
CA SER A 75 -0.31 -13.12 2.33
C SER A 75 -1.18 -13.60 1.18
N LEU A 76 -0.94 -14.81 0.69
CA LEU A 76 -1.64 -15.36 -0.48
C LEU A 76 -3.16 -15.43 -0.26
N ALA A 77 -3.61 -15.88 0.92
CA ALA A 77 -5.03 -15.97 1.23
C ALA A 77 -5.71 -14.59 1.22
N VAL A 78 -5.07 -13.58 1.80
CA VAL A 78 -5.62 -12.21 1.87
C VAL A 78 -5.62 -11.57 0.49
N VAL A 79 -4.52 -11.65 -0.24
CA VAL A 79 -4.40 -11.10 -1.60
C VAL A 79 -5.37 -11.82 -2.54
N GLY A 80 -5.42 -13.15 -2.51
CA GLY A 80 -6.31 -13.93 -3.35
C GLY A 80 -7.80 -13.61 -3.11
N LEU A 81 -8.21 -13.52 -1.84
CA LEU A 81 -9.60 -13.20 -1.51
C LEU A 81 -9.98 -11.79 -1.93
N THR A 82 -9.12 -10.80 -1.68
CA THR A 82 -9.38 -9.42 -2.05
C THR A 82 -9.43 -9.22 -3.55
N THR A 83 -8.52 -9.83 -4.31
CA THR A 83 -8.52 -9.74 -5.77
C THR A 83 -9.70 -10.49 -6.39
N LEU A 84 -10.11 -11.64 -5.83
CA LEU A 84 -11.28 -12.39 -6.25
C LEU A 84 -12.54 -11.52 -6.16
N PHE A 85 -12.83 -10.96 -4.98
CA PHE A 85 -14.00 -10.12 -4.78
C PHE A 85 -13.93 -8.83 -5.60
N SER A 86 -12.77 -8.21 -5.72
CA SER A 86 -12.58 -7.01 -6.54
C SER A 86 -12.88 -7.30 -8.01
N GLY A 87 -12.42 -8.44 -8.54
CA GLY A 87 -12.71 -8.90 -9.89
C GLY A 87 -14.20 -9.14 -10.13
N MET A 88 -14.89 -9.80 -9.17
CA MET A 88 -16.34 -10.01 -9.24
C MET A 88 -17.12 -8.70 -9.25
N VAL A 89 -16.78 -7.76 -8.36
CA VAL A 89 -17.46 -6.46 -8.28
C VAL A 89 -17.22 -5.64 -9.55
N LEU A 90 -15.97 -5.62 -10.05
CA LEU A 90 -15.65 -4.90 -11.28
C LEU A 90 -16.41 -5.46 -12.49
N ALA A 91 -16.53 -6.78 -12.61
CA ALA A 91 -17.30 -7.41 -13.68
C ALA A 91 -18.77 -7.03 -13.60
N LEU A 92 -19.38 -7.04 -12.42
CA LEU A 92 -20.77 -6.65 -12.21
C LEU A 92 -21.02 -5.17 -12.56
N GLN A 93 -20.13 -4.27 -12.10
CA GLN A 93 -20.23 -2.84 -12.41
C GLN A 93 -20.05 -2.57 -13.89
N SER A 94 -19.08 -3.24 -14.54
CA SER A 94 -18.87 -3.10 -15.98
C SER A 94 -20.07 -3.60 -16.75
N TYR A 95 -20.68 -4.70 -16.37
CA TYR A 95 -21.89 -5.22 -17.01
C TYR A 95 -23.03 -4.21 -16.96
N THR A 96 -23.35 -3.64 -15.81
CA THR A 96 -24.41 -2.64 -15.68
C THR A 96 -24.17 -1.37 -16.49
N GLY A 97 -22.92 -1.00 -16.71
CA GLY A 97 -22.54 0.13 -17.57
C GLY A 97 -22.65 -0.17 -19.06
N PHE A 98 -22.05 -1.28 -19.52
CA PHE A 98 -21.95 -1.62 -20.94
C PHE A 98 -23.24 -2.21 -21.53
N ALA A 99 -24.09 -2.84 -20.72
CA ALA A 99 -25.40 -3.34 -21.16
C ALA A 99 -26.30 -2.25 -21.77
N ARG A 100 -26.14 -1.00 -21.33
CA ARG A 100 -26.89 0.14 -21.91
C ARG A 100 -26.50 0.49 -23.34
N PHE A 101 -25.30 0.08 -23.76
CA PHE A 101 -24.73 0.37 -25.09
C PHE A 101 -24.68 -0.87 -25.98
N ASN A 102 -25.25 -2.02 -25.58
CA ASN A 102 -25.17 -3.30 -26.28
C ASN A 102 -23.69 -3.72 -26.60
N ALA A 103 -22.77 -3.33 -25.74
CA ALA A 103 -21.32 -3.58 -25.91
C ALA A 103 -20.80 -4.70 -24.97
N GLU A 104 -21.60 -5.74 -24.77
CA GLU A 104 -21.31 -6.82 -23.81
C GLU A 104 -20.02 -7.58 -24.14
N GLY A 105 -19.70 -7.73 -25.44
CA GLY A 105 -18.47 -8.40 -25.87
C GLY A 105 -17.16 -7.72 -25.43
N ALA A 106 -17.20 -6.42 -25.09
CA ALA A 106 -16.04 -5.68 -24.64
C ALA A 106 -15.75 -5.83 -23.14
N ILE A 107 -16.74 -6.29 -22.35
CA ILE A 107 -16.66 -6.34 -20.89
C ILE A 107 -15.49 -7.22 -20.40
N ALA A 108 -15.36 -8.40 -20.97
CA ALA A 108 -14.31 -9.35 -20.58
C ALA A 108 -12.90 -8.75 -20.75
N ASN A 109 -12.66 -8.07 -21.87
CA ASN A 109 -11.38 -7.43 -22.15
C ASN A 109 -11.10 -6.26 -21.20
N VAL A 110 -12.13 -5.43 -20.94
CA VAL A 110 -12.00 -4.28 -20.03
C VAL A 110 -11.71 -4.75 -18.60
N VAL A 111 -12.44 -5.76 -18.13
CA VAL A 111 -12.25 -6.33 -16.79
C VAL A 111 -10.86 -6.96 -16.64
N ALA A 112 -10.45 -7.79 -17.59
CA ALA A 112 -9.14 -8.42 -17.56
C ALA A 112 -8.01 -7.38 -17.58
N LEU A 113 -8.10 -6.38 -18.47
CA LEU A 113 -7.09 -5.33 -18.61
C LEU A 113 -7.01 -4.45 -17.36
N SER A 114 -8.16 -4.09 -16.76
CA SER A 114 -8.19 -3.28 -15.54
C SER A 114 -7.62 -4.02 -14.32
N ILE A 115 -7.88 -5.32 -14.21
CA ILE A 115 -7.33 -6.14 -13.13
C ILE A 115 -5.81 -6.24 -13.27
N THR A 116 -5.32 -6.66 -14.43
CA THR A 116 -3.88 -6.92 -14.61
C THR A 116 -3.03 -5.67 -14.60
N ARG A 117 -3.55 -4.55 -15.12
CA ARG A 117 -2.77 -3.32 -15.26
C ARG A 117 -2.75 -2.46 -14.00
N GLU A 118 -3.85 -2.43 -13.25
CA GLU A 118 -4.00 -1.47 -12.16
C GLU A 118 -4.43 -2.12 -10.84
N LEU A 119 -5.52 -2.90 -10.84
CA LEU A 119 -6.15 -3.33 -9.59
C LEU A 119 -5.32 -4.34 -8.82
N ALA A 120 -4.88 -5.42 -9.45
CA ALA A 120 -4.18 -6.47 -8.73
C ALA A 120 -2.80 -6.04 -8.22
N PRO A 121 -1.97 -5.31 -8.99
CA PRO A 121 -0.69 -4.81 -8.47
C PRO A 121 -0.85 -3.85 -7.29
N VAL A 122 -1.84 -2.94 -7.37
CA VAL A 122 -2.09 -1.97 -6.29
C VAL A 122 -2.66 -2.65 -5.06
N LEU A 123 -3.66 -3.53 -5.21
CA LEU A 123 -4.27 -4.24 -4.09
C LEU A 123 -3.26 -5.17 -3.41
N ALA A 124 -2.52 -5.98 -4.19
CA ALA A 124 -1.49 -6.84 -3.64
C ALA A 124 -0.42 -6.03 -2.90
N GLY A 125 0.08 -4.95 -3.50
CA GLY A 125 1.08 -4.07 -2.89
C GLY A 125 0.61 -3.46 -1.58
N LEU A 126 -0.60 -2.92 -1.55
CA LEU A 126 -1.17 -2.27 -0.37
C LEU A 126 -1.43 -3.27 0.77
N MET A 127 -2.01 -4.43 0.45
CA MET A 127 -2.31 -5.48 1.45
C MET A 127 -1.03 -6.08 2.04
N VAL A 128 -0.06 -6.37 1.18
CA VAL A 128 1.23 -6.89 1.62
C VAL A 128 1.99 -5.87 2.45
N ALA A 129 2.06 -4.61 2.01
CA ALA A 129 2.74 -3.54 2.75
C ALA A 129 2.12 -3.31 4.13
N GLY A 130 0.79 -3.26 4.22
CA GLY A 130 0.08 -3.09 5.49
C GLY A 130 0.32 -4.25 6.46
N ARG A 131 0.09 -5.48 5.99
CA ARG A 131 0.23 -6.68 6.82
C ARG A 131 1.67 -6.93 7.26
N ILE A 132 2.60 -6.91 6.31
CA ILE A 132 4.00 -7.23 6.58
C ILE A 132 4.67 -6.09 7.32
N GLY A 133 4.36 -4.83 6.97
CA GLY A 133 4.86 -3.67 7.70
C GLY A 133 4.50 -3.72 9.18
N ALA A 134 3.26 -4.03 9.51
CA ALA A 134 2.80 -4.20 10.89
C ALA A 134 3.50 -5.37 11.61
N SER A 135 3.62 -6.52 10.94
CA SER A 135 4.28 -7.70 11.49
C SER A 135 5.77 -7.45 11.77
N ILE A 136 6.49 -6.84 10.82
CA ILE A 136 7.91 -6.49 10.98
C ILE A 136 8.10 -5.46 12.10
N ALA A 137 7.23 -4.45 12.17
CA ALA A 137 7.31 -3.44 13.22
C ALA A 137 7.09 -4.04 14.61
N ALA A 138 6.14 -4.95 14.75
CA ALA A 138 5.88 -5.66 16.01
C ALA A 138 7.06 -6.56 16.40
N GLU A 139 7.61 -7.34 15.45
CA GLU A 139 8.73 -8.23 15.69
C GLU A 139 10.01 -7.47 16.07
N ILE A 140 10.37 -6.42 15.33
CA ILE A 140 11.53 -5.57 15.66
C ILE A 140 11.30 -4.83 16.98
N GLY A 141 10.08 -4.38 17.24
CA GLY A 141 9.71 -3.75 18.50
C GLY A 141 9.92 -4.65 19.70
N THR A 142 9.47 -5.90 19.63
CA THR A 142 9.70 -6.90 20.69
C THR A 142 11.18 -7.25 20.85
N MET A 143 11.91 -7.42 19.75
CA MET A 143 13.37 -7.66 19.78
C MET A 143 14.15 -6.50 20.43
N ARG A 144 13.66 -5.27 20.26
CA ARG A 144 14.27 -4.09 20.88
C ARG A 144 14.03 -4.04 22.38
N VAL A 145 12.81 -4.32 22.83
CA VAL A 145 12.44 -4.31 24.26
C VAL A 145 13.16 -5.44 25.01
N THR A 146 13.38 -6.58 24.36
CA THR A 146 14.09 -7.74 24.94
C THR A 146 15.61 -7.71 24.74
N GLU A 147 16.17 -6.57 24.30
CA GLU A 147 17.61 -6.36 24.08
C GLU A 147 18.29 -7.37 23.12
N GLN A 148 17.50 -8.11 22.32
CA GLN A 148 18.03 -9.09 21.36
C GLN A 148 18.87 -8.44 20.25
N ILE A 149 18.55 -7.21 19.87
CA ILE A 149 19.31 -6.47 18.85
C ILE A 149 20.70 -6.10 19.41
N ASP A 150 20.78 -5.73 20.69
CA ASP A 150 22.02 -5.39 21.35
C ASP A 150 22.88 -6.67 21.59
N ALA A 151 22.24 -7.80 21.90
CA ALA A 151 22.90 -9.09 21.94
C ALA A 151 23.49 -9.51 20.57
N LEU A 152 22.81 -9.24 19.44
CA LEU A 152 23.36 -9.48 18.11
C LEU A 152 24.61 -8.64 17.85
N THR A 153 24.62 -7.38 18.29
CA THR A 153 25.78 -6.49 18.10
C THR A 153 26.96 -6.93 18.95
N THR A 154 26.76 -7.41 20.18
CA THR A 154 27.83 -7.96 21.03
C THR A 154 28.43 -9.23 20.45
N LEU A 155 27.65 -10.04 19.73
CA LEU A 155 28.11 -11.21 18.98
C LEU A 155 28.76 -10.85 17.63
N SER A 156 29.02 -9.56 17.37
CA SER A 156 29.63 -9.07 16.13
C SER A 156 28.80 -9.39 14.87
N VAL A 157 27.49 -9.66 15.00
CA VAL A 157 26.58 -9.89 13.90
C VAL A 157 25.94 -8.57 13.50
N ASN A 158 26.03 -8.18 12.23
CA ASN A 158 25.41 -6.96 11.74
C ASN A 158 23.88 -7.12 11.66
N PRO A 159 23.08 -6.35 12.47
CA PRO A 159 21.63 -6.46 12.50
C PRO A 159 20.97 -6.21 11.13
N PHE A 160 21.56 -5.33 10.31
CA PHE A 160 21.04 -5.05 8.95
C PHE A 160 21.09 -6.29 8.05
N LYS A 161 22.20 -7.04 8.11
CA LYS A 161 22.36 -8.26 7.31
C LYS A 161 21.47 -9.40 7.80
N TYR A 162 21.26 -9.49 9.11
CA TYR A 162 20.50 -10.59 9.69
C TYR A 162 18.99 -10.37 9.67
N LEU A 163 18.53 -9.14 9.94
CA LEU A 163 17.10 -8.83 10.08
C LEU A 163 16.51 -8.15 8.83
N VAL A 164 17.21 -7.19 8.25
CA VAL A 164 16.64 -6.32 7.20
C VAL A 164 16.83 -6.91 5.81
N ALA A 165 18.04 -7.32 5.46
CA ALA A 165 18.37 -7.80 4.12
C ALA A 165 17.53 -9.01 3.67
N PRO A 166 17.31 -10.07 4.49
CA PRO A 166 16.48 -11.21 4.09
C PRO A 166 15.02 -10.84 3.82
N ARG A 167 14.48 -9.87 4.57
CA ARG A 167 13.09 -9.41 4.42
C ARG A 167 12.90 -8.63 3.14
N ILE A 168 13.83 -7.71 2.82
CA ILE A 168 13.77 -6.93 1.57
C ILE A 168 13.90 -7.87 0.37
N LEU A 169 14.85 -8.79 0.40
CA LEU A 169 15.08 -9.71 -0.69
C LEU A 169 13.88 -10.64 -0.92
N ALA A 170 13.34 -11.22 0.15
CA ALA A 170 12.15 -12.05 0.09
C ALA A 170 10.94 -11.24 -0.41
N GLY A 171 10.71 -10.04 0.10
CA GLY A 171 9.63 -9.17 -0.34
C GLY A 171 9.70 -8.82 -1.82
N THR A 172 10.89 -8.44 -2.30
CA THR A 172 11.09 -8.06 -3.71
C THR A 172 10.82 -9.22 -4.67
N ILE A 173 11.17 -10.46 -4.30
CA ILE A 173 10.95 -11.64 -5.15
C ILE A 173 9.51 -12.15 -5.04
N VAL A 174 8.93 -12.12 -3.84
CA VAL A 174 7.58 -12.66 -3.60
C VAL A 174 6.49 -11.76 -4.16
N MET A 175 6.68 -10.42 -4.15
CA MET A 175 5.67 -9.48 -4.61
C MET A 175 5.20 -9.72 -6.05
N PRO A 176 6.07 -9.85 -7.07
CA PRO A 176 5.63 -10.14 -8.44
C PRO A 176 4.85 -11.45 -8.55
N VAL A 177 5.23 -12.46 -7.77
CA VAL A 177 4.53 -13.76 -7.75
C VAL A 177 3.14 -13.63 -7.16
N LEU A 178 2.99 -12.87 -6.06
CA LEU A 178 1.68 -12.60 -5.45
C LEU A 178 0.77 -11.78 -6.38
N VAL A 179 1.33 -10.81 -7.10
CA VAL A 179 0.58 -10.04 -8.10
C VAL A 179 0.08 -10.95 -9.22
N LEU A 180 0.94 -11.81 -9.76
CA LEU A 180 0.56 -12.74 -10.83
C LEU A 180 -0.54 -13.72 -10.37
N ILE A 181 -0.44 -14.25 -9.16
CA ILE A 181 -1.49 -15.09 -8.59
C ILE A 181 -2.79 -14.28 -8.38
N GLY A 182 -2.66 -13.04 -7.89
CA GLY A 182 -3.78 -12.12 -7.72
C GLY A 182 -4.49 -11.80 -9.04
N ASP A 183 -3.74 -11.60 -10.12
CA ASP A 183 -4.29 -11.40 -11.48
C ASP A 183 -5.13 -12.59 -11.92
N ILE A 184 -4.58 -13.80 -11.81
CA ILE A 184 -5.29 -15.04 -12.20
C ILE A 184 -6.58 -15.20 -11.40
N ILE A 185 -6.50 -15.02 -10.08
CA ILE A 185 -7.68 -15.16 -9.19
C ILE A 185 -8.71 -14.06 -9.45
N GLY A 186 -8.27 -12.82 -9.68
CA GLY A 186 -9.15 -11.69 -9.97
C GLY A 186 -9.88 -11.85 -11.31
N ILE A 187 -9.18 -12.27 -12.37
CA ILE A 187 -9.78 -12.56 -13.68
C ILE A 187 -10.77 -13.73 -13.55
N PHE A 188 -10.41 -14.77 -12.80
CA PHE A 188 -11.30 -15.89 -12.55
C PHE A 188 -12.58 -15.45 -11.81
N GLY A 189 -12.47 -14.57 -10.81
CA GLY A 189 -13.63 -13.97 -10.14
C GLY A 189 -14.54 -13.19 -11.09
N GLY A 190 -13.96 -12.37 -11.97
CA GLY A 190 -14.68 -11.66 -13.02
C GLY A 190 -15.39 -12.60 -13.99
N PHE A 191 -14.70 -13.66 -14.42
CA PHE A 191 -15.25 -14.70 -15.30
C PHE A 191 -16.44 -15.44 -14.68
N LEU A 192 -16.36 -15.79 -13.40
CA LEU A 192 -17.47 -16.44 -12.68
C LEU A 192 -18.74 -15.60 -12.73
N VAL A 193 -18.64 -14.29 -12.47
CA VAL A 193 -19.81 -13.40 -12.49
C VAL A 193 -20.37 -13.26 -13.90
N LEU A 194 -19.53 -13.04 -14.90
CA LEU A 194 -19.95 -12.93 -16.29
C LEU A 194 -20.61 -14.21 -16.79
N SER A 195 -20.08 -15.39 -16.42
CA SER A 195 -20.65 -16.68 -16.75
C SER A 195 -22.03 -16.88 -16.11
N LEU A 196 -22.21 -16.50 -14.84
CA LEU A 196 -23.49 -16.58 -14.15
C LEU A 196 -24.56 -15.65 -14.80
N ILE A 197 -24.16 -14.46 -15.21
CA ILE A 197 -25.04 -13.52 -15.91
C ILE A 197 -25.47 -14.11 -17.26
N HIS A 198 -24.55 -14.64 -18.05
CA HIS A 198 -24.86 -15.27 -19.35
C HIS A 198 -25.79 -16.48 -19.23
N ILE A 199 -25.66 -17.28 -18.16
CA ILE A 199 -26.55 -18.42 -17.90
C ILE A 199 -27.95 -17.97 -17.50
N SER A 200 -28.10 -16.83 -16.82
CA SER A 200 -29.39 -16.32 -16.36
C SER A 200 -30.16 -15.55 -17.43
N GLU A 201 -29.53 -15.01 -18.46
CA GLU A 201 -30.17 -14.24 -19.54
C GLU A 201 -31.08 -15.05 -20.47
N PRO A 202 -30.73 -16.27 -20.92
CA PRO A 202 -31.61 -17.06 -21.78
C PRO A 202 -32.96 -17.38 -21.12
N THR A 203 -33.00 -17.44 -19.81
CA THR A 203 -34.27 -17.63 -19.07
C THR A 203 -35.16 -16.38 -19.06
N ARG A 204 -34.59 -15.20 -19.18
CA ARG A 204 -35.35 -13.93 -19.28
C ARG A 204 -35.99 -13.75 -20.63
N LEU A 205 -35.27 -14.04 -21.71
CA LEU A 205 -35.81 -14.01 -23.08
C LEU A 205 -36.91 -15.05 -23.29
N ARG A 206 -36.79 -16.25 -22.72
CA ARG A 206 -37.88 -17.26 -22.75
C ARG A 206 -39.13 -16.78 -22.00
N ARG A 207 -39.02 -16.11 -20.88
CA ARG A 207 -40.17 -15.56 -20.14
C ARG A 207 -40.91 -14.49 -20.92
N ILE A 208 -40.18 -13.62 -21.64
CA ILE A 208 -40.77 -12.56 -22.49
C ILE A 208 -41.47 -13.19 -23.70
N SER A 209 -40.87 -14.22 -24.31
CA SER A 209 -41.49 -14.95 -25.41
C SER A 209 -42.81 -15.64 -25.01
N TYR A 210 -42.87 -16.22 -23.82
CA TYR A 210 -44.12 -16.79 -23.31
C TYR A 210 -45.18 -15.74 -22.96
N ALA A 211 -44.78 -14.58 -22.46
CA ALA A 211 -45.70 -13.49 -22.13
C ALA A 211 -46.29 -12.84 -23.40
N VAL A 212 -45.54 -12.77 -24.50
CA VAL A 212 -45.98 -12.24 -25.80
C VAL A 212 -46.92 -13.25 -26.54
N PHE A 213 -46.77 -14.56 -26.25
CA PHE A 213 -47.63 -15.59 -26.88
C PHE A 213 -48.97 -15.80 -26.13
N CYS A 214 -49.12 -15.21 -24.95
CA CYS A 214 -50.35 -15.27 -24.15
C CYS A 214 -51.22 -13.99 -24.26
N LEU A 215 -50.87 -13.04 -25.10
CA LEU A 215 -51.64 -11.85 -25.48
C LEU A 215 -52.12 -11.99 -26.91
#